data_712597e3c6d846634b499d1a6dbb3694
#
_entry.id   712597e3c6d846634b499d1a6dbb3694
#
_cell.length_a   1.000
_cell.length_b   1.000
_cell.length_c   1.000
_cell.angle_alpha   90.00
_cell.angle_beta   90.00
_cell.angle_gamma   90.00
#
_symmetry.space_group_name_H-M   'P 1'
#
loop_
_entity.id
_entity.type
_entity.pdbx_description
1 polymer ?
#
loop_
_entity_poly.entity_id
_entity_poly.type
_entity_poly.pdbx_seq_one_letter_code
_entity_poly.pdbx_strand_id
1 'polypeptide(L)'
;MNNQTLDKMRQMRLFGMHDAFKTSLENTLKEQMTQDQFIGHLVASEFDNRRNRAIERAVKAASFRYHASLKEIDYTFERGLDRNQVDRLAAMEFICESKDLFITGPTGTGKSYLATALGNKACQEGYRVLYASTAKLMSQLKIAKVKGSIINDFKRIERMDLLILDDFGMQALDSQARGILMDIIEDRHQKRSTIITSQVPVKGWYYVIGEKTVADAVLDRLVHHSLRVELHGESIRKRKTKNENNYR
;
A
#
# COMPACT_ATOMS: atom_id res chain seq x y z
N MET A 1 20.28 29.96 28.13
CA MET A 1 19.17 29.07 28.55
C MET A 1 18.45 28.43 27.35
N ASN A 2 17.96 29.21 26.38
CA ASN A 2 17.22 28.67 25.22
C ASN A 2 18.03 27.72 24.34
N ASN A 3 19.31 28.01 24.06
CA ASN A 3 20.18 27.13 23.28
C ASN A 3 20.41 25.78 23.97
N GLN A 4 20.61 25.78 25.29
CA GLN A 4 20.76 24.52 26.05
C GLN A 4 19.49 23.67 26.00
N THR A 5 18.29 24.29 26.00
CA THR A 5 17.01 23.58 25.87
C THR A 5 16.88 22.98 24.47
N LEU A 6 17.21 23.73 23.42
CA LEU A 6 17.21 23.23 22.04
C LEU A 6 18.19 22.05 21.87
N ASP A 7 19.38 22.13 22.43
CA ASP A 7 20.37 21.04 22.38
C ASP A 7 19.87 19.76 23.08
N LYS A 8 19.26 19.93 24.27
CA LYS A 8 18.65 18.80 24.99
C LYS A 8 17.52 18.16 24.20
N MET A 9 16.63 18.95 23.57
CA MET A 9 15.57 18.42 22.71
C MET A 9 16.14 17.60 21.54
N ARG A 10 17.21 18.06 20.90
CA ARG A 10 17.92 17.30 19.86
C ARG A 10 18.50 15.99 20.36
N GLN A 11 19.21 16.00 21.51
CA GLN A 11 19.77 14.80 22.12
C GLN A 11 18.70 13.78 22.47
N MET A 12 17.54 14.24 22.96
CA MET A 12 16.36 13.41 23.25
C MET A 12 15.57 13.00 22.00
N ARG A 13 15.99 13.46 20.81
CA ARG A 13 15.30 13.21 19.53
C ARG A 13 13.88 13.77 19.48
N LEU A 14 13.61 14.87 20.15
CA LEU A 14 12.35 15.60 20.16
C LEU A 14 12.38 16.69 19.06
N PHE A 15 12.43 16.25 17.81
CA PHE A 15 12.66 17.14 16.67
C PHE A 15 11.47 18.08 16.41
N GLY A 16 10.23 17.60 16.55
CA GLY A 16 9.03 18.42 16.40
C GLY A 16 8.95 19.51 17.47
N MET A 17 9.21 19.17 18.74
CA MET A 17 9.30 20.16 19.82
C MET A 17 10.43 21.16 19.60
N HIS A 18 11.59 20.68 19.16
CA HIS A 18 12.74 21.53 18.88
C HIS A 18 12.39 22.60 17.84
N ASP A 19 11.79 22.18 16.70
CA ASP A 19 11.47 23.11 15.61
C ASP A 19 10.35 24.06 16.00
N ALA A 20 9.31 23.60 16.69
CA ALA A 20 8.25 24.45 17.21
C ALA A 20 8.78 25.46 18.24
N PHE A 21 9.66 25.04 19.16
CA PHE A 21 10.28 25.93 20.14
C PHE A 21 11.19 26.96 19.47
N LYS A 22 12.02 26.54 18.51
CA LYS A 22 12.88 27.45 17.74
C LYS A 22 12.05 28.51 17.01
N THR A 23 11.00 28.11 16.29
CA THR A 23 10.09 29.03 15.59
C THR A 23 9.42 30.00 16.55
N SER A 24 9.03 29.55 17.75
CA SER A 24 8.45 30.42 18.77
C SER A 24 9.42 31.45 19.36
N LEU A 25 10.71 31.17 19.32
CA LEU A 25 11.75 32.14 19.73
C LEU A 25 12.00 33.20 18.67
N GLU A 26 11.86 32.87 17.39
CA GLU A 26 12.06 33.74 16.25
C GLU A 26 10.83 34.62 15.98
N ASN A 27 9.63 34.11 16.28
CA ASN A 27 8.36 34.84 16.08
C ASN A 27 7.83 35.38 17.42
N THR A 28 7.37 36.63 17.43
CA THR A 28 6.72 37.31 18.58
C THR A 28 5.39 36.68 19.03
N LEU A 29 5.08 35.46 18.61
CA LEU A 29 3.85 34.71 18.95
C LEU A 29 3.73 34.36 20.44
N LYS A 30 4.80 34.56 21.24
CA LYS A 30 4.79 34.27 22.68
C LYS A 30 3.80 35.13 23.47
N GLU A 31 3.47 36.32 22.99
CA GLU A 31 2.63 37.26 23.74
C GLU A 31 1.14 36.91 23.72
N GLN A 32 0.72 35.92 22.90
CA GLN A 32 -0.69 35.55 22.71
C GLN A 32 -1.08 34.16 23.24
N MET A 33 -0.13 33.33 23.67
CA MET A 33 -0.39 31.98 24.17
C MET A 33 -0.21 31.87 25.67
N THR A 34 -1.15 31.19 26.35
CA THR A 34 -0.94 30.79 27.75
C THR A 34 0.15 29.73 27.84
N GLN A 35 0.70 29.47 29.04
CA GLN A 35 1.73 28.45 29.25
C GLN A 35 1.22 27.05 28.83
N ASP A 36 -0.02 26.72 29.17
CA ASP A 36 -0.64 25.44 28.81
C ASP A 36 -0.81 25.28 27.31
N GLN A 37 -1.25 26.33 26.61
CA GLN A 37 -1.35 26.33 25.15
C GLN A 37 0.01 26.15 24.48
N PHE A 38 1.05 26.78 25.03
CA PHE A 38 2.41 26.64 24.49
C PHE A 38 2.96 25.23 24.67
N ILE A 39 2.79 24.64 25.86
CA ILE A 39 3.18 23.25 26.12
C ILE A 39 2.39 22.30 25.19
N GLY A 40 1.08 22.51 25.09
CA GLY A 40 0.22 21.73 24.18
C GLY A 40 0.69 21.79 22.73
N HIS A 41 1.08 22.99 22.25
CA HIS A 41 1.63 23.17 20.90
C HIS A 41 2.95 22.39 20.69
N LEU A 42 3.87 22.44 21.67
CA LEU A 42 5.13 21.68 21.59
C LEU A 42 4.88 20.18 21.52
N VAL A 43 4.00 19.65 22.39
CA VAL A 43 3.65 18.22 22.44
C VAL A 43 2.97 17.78 21.14
N ALA A 44 2.02 18.54 20.63
CA ALA A 44 1.34 18.27 19.37
C ALA A 44 2.34 18.23 18.21
N SER A 45 3.26 19.20 18.14
CA SER A 45 4.29 19.26 17.09
C SER A 45 5.21 18.02 17.10
N GLU A 46 5.59 17.55 18.30
CA GLU A 46 6.40 16.33 18.42
C GLU A 46 5.60 15.07 18.02
N PHE A 47 4.35 14.99 18.45
CA PHE A 47 3.46 13.89 18.10
C PHE A 47 3.30 13.78 16.58
N ASP A 48 3.00 14.89 15.92
CA ASP A 48 2.84 14.94 14.46
C ASP A 48 4.15 14.62 13.72
N ASN A 49 5.27 15.14 14.20
CA ASN A 49 6.59 14.83 13.62
C ASN A 49 6.90 13.34 13.71
N ARG A 50 6.67 12.71 14.87
CA ARG A 50 6.87 11.26 15.03
C ARG A 50 5.95 10.44 14.15
N ARG A 51 4.67 10.84 14.06
CA ARG A 51 3.68 10.19 13.21
C ARG A 51 4.10 10.28 11.74
N ASN A 52 4.44 11.46 11.25
CA ASN A 52 4.87 11.68 9.87
C ASN A 52 6.12 10.85 9.51
N ARG A 53 7.12 10.85 10.38
CA ARG A 53 8.33 10.01 10.19
C ARG A 53 8.03 8.51 10.23
N ALA A 54 7.05 8.07 11.00
CA ALA A 54 6.61 6.68 11.00
C ALA A 54 5.94 6.32 9.66
N ILE A 55 5.06 7.19 9.14
CA ILE A 55 4.40 7.04 7.84
C ILE A 55 5.44 7.00 6.72
N GLU A 56 6.38 7.95 6.68
CA GLU A 56 7.44 7.98 5.67
C GLU A 56 8.26 6.68 5.65
N ARG A 57 8.61 6.16 6.83
CA ARG A 57 9.31 4.87 6.95
C ARG A 57 8.46 3.71 6.46
N ALA A 58 7.16 3.69 6.78
CA ALA A 58 6.23 2.66 6.34
C ALA A 58 6.07 2.68 4.81
N VAL A 59 5.87 3.85 4.20
CA VAL A 59 5.77 4.04 2.75
C VAL A 59 7.06 3.59 2.05
N LYS A 60 8.22 3.97 2.58
CA LYS A 60 9.52 3.53 2.05
C LYS A 60 9.71 2.01 2.14
N ALA A 61 9.32 1.41 3.26
CA ALA A 61 9.42 -0.04 3.49
C ALA A 61 8.45 -0.84 2.60
N ALA A 62 7.29 -0.27 2.25
CA ALA A 62 6.30 -0.88 1.37
C ALA A 62 6.83 -1.10 -0.05
N SER A 63 7.84 -0.36 -0.48
CA SER A 63 8.51 -0.51 -1.80
C SER A 63 7.58 -0.29 -2.98
N PHE A 64 6.68 0.69 -2.90
CA PHE A 64 5.78 1.05 -4.00
C PHE A 64 6.56 1.42 -5.27
N ARG A 65 5.99 1.07 -6.42
CA ARG A 65 6.58 1.34 -7.73
C ARG A 65 6.63 2.83 -8.07
N TYR A 66 5.63 3.58 -7.59
CA TYR A 66 5.47 5.03 -7.78
C TYR A 66 4.57 5.60 -6.69
N HIS A 67 4.55 6.92 -6.58
CA HIS A 67 3.63 7.60 -5.68
C HIS A 67 2.21 7.58 -6.26
N ALA A 68 1.22 7.31 -5.42
CA ALA A 68 -0.20 7.38 -5.78
C ALA A 68 -1.01 7.81 -4.55
N SER A 69 -2.03 8.65 -4.79
CA SER A 69 -2.91 9.16 -3.75
C SER A 69 -4.37 8.95 -4.14
N LEU A 70 -5.23 8.59 -3.18
CA LEU A 70 -6.67 8.48 -3.42
C LEU A 70 -7.29 9.84 -3.79
N LYS A 71 -6.70 10.95 -3.33
CA LYS A 71 -7.14 12.32 -3.66
C LYS A 71 -6.93 12.69 -5.13
N GLU A 72 -5.98 12.03 -5.79
CA GLU A 72 -5.61 12.28 -7.19
C GLU A 72 -6.32 11.34 -8.16
N ILE A 73 -7.25 10.52 -7.66
CA ILE A 73 -8.03 9.64 -8.54
C ILE A 73 -8.99 10.49 -9.38
N ASP A 74 -8.82 10.37 -10.68
CA ASP A 74 -9.72 11.00 -11.64
C ASP A 74 -10.93 10.10 -11.88
N TYR A 75 -12.12 10.59 -11.52
CA TYR A 75 -13.41 9.91 -11.70
C TYR A 75 -14.14 10.34 -12.98
N THR A 76 -13.58 11.27 -13.75
CA THR A 76 -14.20 11.73 -15.02
C THR A 76 -14.13 10.70 -16.13
N PHE A 77 -13.24 9.71 -15.98
CA PHE A 77 -13.13 8.59 -16.92
C PHE A 77 -14.16 7.51 -16.59
N GLU A 78 -15.03 7.21 -17.53
CA GLU A 78 -15.95 6.07 -17.45
C GLU A 78 -15.17 4.75 -17.51
N ARG A 79 -14.84 4.21 -16.35
CA ARG A 79 -14.07 2.97 -16.20
C ARG A 79 -14.65 2.00 -15.18
N GLY A 80 -15.90 2.22 -14.77
CA GLY A 80 -16.54 1.40 -13.73
C GLY A 80 -16.04 1.64 -12.32
N LEU A 81 -15.25 2.72 -12.08
CA LEU A 81 -14.77 3.07 -10.74
C LEU A 81 -15.78 3.97 -10.05
N ASP A 82 -16.49 3.43 -9.07
CA ASP A 82 -17.43 4.17 -8.23
C ASP A 82 -16.70 4.83 -7.06
N ARG A 83 -16.96 6.14 -6.88
CA ARG A 83 -16.37 6.93 -5.78
C ARG A 83 -16.76 6.38 -4.41
N ASN A 84 -18.04 6.02 -4.21
CA ASN A 84 -18.50 5.46 -2.94
C ASN A 84 -17.82 4.12 -2.63
N GLN A 85 -17.52 3.31 -3.64
CA GLN A 85 -16.76 2.08 -3.48
C GLN A 85 -15.32 2.37 -3.03
N VAL A 86 -14.67 3.36 -3.65
CA VAL A 86 -13.30 3.76 -3.26
C VAL A 86 -13.29 4.35 -1.84
N ASP A 87 -14.26 5.17 -1.48
CA ASP A 87 -14.37 5.76 -0.14
C ASP A 87 -14.57 4.67 0.94
N ARG A 88 -15.38 3.64 0.68
CA ARG A 88 -15.52 2.46 1.57
C ARG A 88 -14.19 1.69 1.68
N LEU A 89 -13.47 1.49 0.58
CA LEU A 89 -12.16 0.85 0.64
C LEU A 89 -11.12 1.71 1.39
N ALA A 90 -11.23 3.03 1.29
CA ALA A 90 -10.37 3.98 1.99
C ALA A 90 -10.57 4.01 3.51
N ALA A 91 -11.68 3.49 4.02
CA ALA A 91 -11.91 3.26 5.46
C ALA A 91 -11.05 2.13 6.04
N MET A 92 -10.37 1.34 5.18
CA MET A 92 -9.48 0.22 5.56
C MET A 92 -10.16 -0.92 6.36
N GLU A 93 -11.50 -0.95 6.43
CA GLU A 93 -12.24 -1.99 7.15
C GLU A 93 -11.92 -3.40 6.63
N PHE A 94 -11.68 -3.54 5.31
CA PHE A 94 -11.31 -4.81 4.70
C PHE A 94 -10.00 -5.39 5.28
N ILE A 95 -9.07 -4.53 5.75
CA ILE A 95 -7.83 -4.98 6.42
C ILE A 95 -8.15 -5.50 7.82
N CYS A 96 -9.01 -4.79 8.57
CA CYS A 96 -9.45 -5.21 9.90
C CYS A 96 -10.20 -6.54 9.86
N GLU A 97 -10.98 -6.76 8.80
CA GLU A 97 -11.77 -7.98 8.58
C GLU A 97 -10.99 -9.09 7.87
N SER A 98 -9.70 -8.88 7.58
CA SER A 98 -8.84 -9.82 6.83
C SER A 98 -9.43 -10.25 5.48
N LYS A 99 -10.18 -9.35 4.81
CA LYS A 99 -10.73 -9.57 3.47
C LYS A 99 -9.71 -9.24 2.39
N ASP A 100 -9.70 -10.04 1.34
CA ASP A 100 -8.90 -9.79 0.15
C ASP A 100 -9.61 -8.81 -0.80
N LEU A 101 -8.84 -8.12 -1.65
CA LEU A 101 -9.36 -7.20 -2.65
C LEU A 101 -8.79 -7.52 -4.03
N PHE A 102 -9.65 -7.77 -5.00
CA PHE A 102 -9.25 -7.98 -6.39
C PHE A 102 -9.59 -6.76 -7.23
N ILE A 103 -8.59 -6.24 -7.94
CA ILE A 103 -8.73 -5.13 -8.87
C ILE A 103 -8.41 -5.66 -10.26
N THR A 104 -9.43 -5.90 -11.08
CA THR A 104 -9.28 -6.49 -12.41
C THR A 104 -9.65 -5.50 -13.51
N GLY A 105 -9.20 -5.72 -14.73
CA GLY A 105 -9.54 -4.91 -15.90
C GLY A 105 -8.41 -4.77 -16.91
N PRO A 106 -8.66 -4.16 -18.07
CA PRO A 106 -7.68 -3.99 -19.14
C PRO A 106 -6.44 -3.19 -18.72
N THR A 107 -5.39 -3.27 -19.54
CA THR A 107 -4.16 -2.50 -19.28
C THR A 107 -4.42 -0.99 -19.35
N GLY A 108 -3.78 -0.23 -18.45
CA GLY A 108 -3.87 1.23 -18.45
C GLY A 108 -5.14 1.82 -17.81
N THR A 109 -6.05 1.01 -17.25
CA THR A 109 -7.28 1.49 -16.57
C THR A 109 -7.05 2.00 -15.14
N GLY A 110 -5.81 1.89 -14.60
CA GLY A 110 -5.46 2.43 -13.28
C GLY A 110 -5.49 1.43 -12.15
N LYS A 111 -5.52 0.10 -12.40
CA LYS A 111 -5.50 -0.95 -11.37
C LYS A 111 -4.36 -0.79 -10.37
N SER A 112 -3.13 -0.79 -10.86
CA SER A 112 -1.93 -0.65 -10.02
C SER A 112 -1.89 0.71 -9.31
N TYR A 113 -2.44 1.78 -9.92
CA TYR A 113 -2.56 3.08 -9.27
C TYR A 113 -3.49 3.01 -8.06
N LEU A 114 -4.68 2.43 -8.23
CA LEU A 114 -5.65 2.26 -7.14
C LEU A 114 -5.07 1.40 -6.02
N ALA A 115 -4.45 0.26 -6.35
CA ALA A 115 -3.80 -0.61 -5.36
C ALA A 115 -2.70 0.12 -4.58
N THR A 116 -1.86 0.91 -5.28
CA THR A 116 -0.80 1.70 -4.64
C THR A 116 -1.38 2.82 -3.77
N ALA A 117 -2.43 3.51 -4.23
CA ALA A 117 -3.09 4.58 -3.47
C ALA A 117 -3.74 4.04 -2.18
N LEU A 118 -4.39 2.86 -2.24
CA LEU A 118 -4.91 2.17 -1.06
C LEU A 118 -3.78 1.72 -0.13
N GLY A 119 -2.67 1.22 -0.67
CA GLY A 119 -1.49 0.87 0.12
C GLY A 119 -0.86 2.07 0.83
N ASN A 120 -0.75 3.22 0.15
CA ASN A 120 -0.30 4.47 0.76
C ASN A 120 -1.25 4.92 1.89
N LYS A 121 -2.56 4.85 1.68
CA LYS A 121 -3.55 5.14 2.71
C LYS A 121 -3.41 4.19 3.90
N ALA A 122 -3.21 2.89 3.67
CA ALA A 122 -2.96 1.91 4.73
C ALA A 122 -1.69 2.26 5.54
N CYS A 123 -0.59 2.68 4.89
CA CYS A 123 0.60 3.16 5.61
C CYS A 123 0.31 4.39 6.48
N GLN A 124 -0.55 5.32 6.04
CA GLN A 124 -0.96 6.50 6.81
C GLN A 124 -1.79 6.12 8.04
N GLU A 125 -2.56 5.03 7.97
CA GLU A 125 -3.31 4.46 9.11
C GLU A 125 -2.47 3.53 10.00
N GLY A 126 -1.17 3.38 9.70
CA GLY A 126 -0.21 2.64 10.53
C GLY A 126 -0.09 1.16 10.18
N TYR A 127 -0.73 0.68 9.12
CA TYR A 127 -0.57 -0.71 8.66
C TYR A 127 0.78 -0.95 8.00
N ARG A 128 1.31 -2.14 8.17
CA ARG A 128 2.52 -2.61 7.48
C ARG A 128 2.14 -3.14 6.12
N VAL A 129 2.66 -2.52 5.07
CA VAL A 129 2.34 -2.85 3.69
C VAL A 129 3.56 -3.38 2.96
N LEU A 130 3.38 -4.38 2.13
CA LEU A 130 4.37 -4.83 1.16
C LEU A 130 3.74 -4.80 -0.24
N TYR A 131 4.33 -4.03 -1.14
CA TYR A 131 3.99 -4.04 -2.56
C TYR A 131 5.03 -4.86 -3.33
N ALA A 132 4.55 -5.74 -4.18
CA ALA A 132 5.42 -6.51 -5.08
C ALA A 132 4.73 -6.75 -6.44
N SER A 133 5.49 -6.64 -7.53
CA SER A 133 5.09 -7.29 -8.78
C SER A 133 5.13 -8.79 -8.59
N THR A 134 4.04 -9.48 -8.92
CA THR A 134 3.90 -10.94 -8.70
C THR A 134 5.06 -11.72 -9.30
N ALA A 135 5.42 -11.45 -10.57
CA ALA A 135 6.49 -12.15 -11.25
C ALA A 135 7.86 -11.94 -10.57
N LYS A 136 8.15 -10.70 -10.12
CA LYS A 136 9.41 -10.40 -9.42
C LYS A 136 9.48 -11.07 -8.06
N LEU A 137 8.37 -11.05 -7.30
CA LEU A 137 8.30 -11.71 -5.99
C LEU A 137 8.53 -13.21 -6.13
N MET A 138 7.84 -13.87 -7.08
CA MET A 138 8.04 -15.30 -7.32
C MET A 138 9.49 -15.63 -7.69
N SER A 139 10.12 -14.83 -8.55
CA SER A 139 11.53 -15.01 -8.91
C SER A 139 12.47 -14.84 -7.70
N GLN A 140 12.24 -13.84 -6.86
CA GLN A 140 13.04 -13.61 -5.65
C GLN A 140 12.90 -14.77 -4.66
N LEU A 141 11.68 -15.27 -4.44
CA LEU A 141 11.43 -16.37 -3.51
C LEU A 141 12.00 -17.71 -4.02
N LYS A 142 12.01 -17.95 -5.34
CA LYS A 142 12.69 -19.10 -5.91
C LYS A 142 14.20 -19.05 -5.64
N ILE A 143 14.83 -17.89 -5.82
CA ILE A 143 16.25 -17.70 -5.51
C ILE A 143 16.51 -17.91 -4.00
N ALA A 144 15.64 -17.35 -3.15
CA ALA A 144 15.72 -17.53 -1.70
C ALA A 144 15.58 -19.00 -1.29
N LYS A 145 14.74 -19.77 -1.99
CA LYS A 145 14.58 -21.23 -1.78
C LYS A 145 15.86 -21.97 -2.06
N VAL A 146 16.51 -21.67 -3.17
CA VAL A 146 17.82 -22.28 -3.53
C VAL A 146 18.90 -21.91 -2.51
N LYS A 147 18.89 -20.69 -1.99
CA LYS A 147 19.83 -20.20 -0.97
C LYS A 147 19.51 -20.67 0.45
N GLY A 148 18.39 -21.34 0.68
CA GLY A 148 17.94 -21.76 2.02
C GLY A 148 17.41 -20.64 2.91
N SER A 149 17.16 -19.44 2.37
CA SER A 149 16.71 -18.25 3.13
C SER A 149 15.21 -17.95 3.03
N ILE A 150 14.44 -18.75 2.29
CA ILE A 150 13.01 -18.51 1.98
C ILE A 150 12.14 -18.36 3.24
N ILE A 151 12.47 -19.04 4.33
CA ILE A 151 11.71 -18.97 5.60
C ILE A 151 11.69 -17.54 6.16
N ASN A 152 12.80 -16.80 6.02
CA ASN A 152 12.86 -15.40 6.46
C ASN A 152 11.97 -14.50 5.61
N ASP A 153 11.91 -14.75 4.30
CA ASP A 153 11.05 -14.01 3.38
C ASP A 153 9.57 -14.32 3.65
N PHE A 154 9.19 -15.57 3.89
CA PHE A 154 7.83 -15.93 4.30
C PHE A 154 7.43 -15.26 5.61
N LYS A 155 8.26 -15.32 6.65
CA LYS A 155 8.00 -14.60 7.92
C LYS A 155 7.86 -13.10 7.73
N ARG A 156 8.60 -12.51 6.79
CA ARG A 156 8.46 -11.09 6.44
C ARG A 156 7.10 -10.82 5.79
N ILE A 157 6.68 -11.65 4.82
CA ILE A 157 5.40 -11.51 4.11
C ILE A 157 4.22 -11.76 5.07
N GLU A 158 4.30 -12.77 5.92
CA GLU A 158 3.29 -13.10 6.93
C GLU A 158 3.02 -11.93 7.90
N ARG A 159 4.08 -11.21 8.30
CA ARG A 159 3.97 -10.06 9.22
C ARG A 159 3.34 -8.82 8.62
N MET A 160 3.16 -8.75 7.30
CA MET A 160 2.54 -7.61 6.65
C MET A 160 1.03 -7.65 6.84
N ASP A 161 0.45 -6.55 7.28
CA ASP A 161 -1.00 -6.42 7.44
C ASP A 161 -1.69 -6.40 6.06
N LEU A 162 -1.02 -5.80 5.06
CA LEU A 162 -1.47 -5.77 3.67
C LEU A 162 -0.35 -6.19 2.71
N LEU A 163 -0.61 -7.21 1.90
CA LEU A 163 0.23 -7.60 0.76
C LEU A 163 -0.42 -7.12 -0.54
N ILE A 164 0.34 -6.47 -1.42
CA ILE A 164 -0.13 -6.07 -2.75
C ILE A 164 0.64 -6.88 -3.79
N LEU A 165 -0.06 -7.78 -4.48
CA LEU A 165 0.44 -8.56 -5.60
C LEU A 165 0.00 -7.90 -6.92
N ASP A 166 0.88 -7.08 -7.49
CA ASP A 166 0.58 -6.36 -8.72
C ASP A 166 0.90 -7.21 -9.96
N ASP A 167 0.13 -6.99 -11.02
CA ASP A 167 0.27 -7.67 -12.31
C ASP A 167 0.18 -9.21 -12.22
N PHE A 168 -0.74 -9.75 -11.40
CA PHE A 168 -1.00 -11.18 -11.30
C PHE A 168 -1.54 -11.72 -12.63
N GLY A 169 -1.00 -12.86 -13.06
CA GLY A 169 -1.46 -13.54 -14.27
C GLY A 169 -0.87 -13.01 -15.57
N MET A 170 0.13 -12.10 -15.53
CA MET A 170 0.87 -11.69 -16.71
C MET A 170 1.73 -12.82 -17.31
N GLN A 171 2.08 -13.79 -16.48
CA GLN A 171 2.82 -15.01 -16.86
C GLN A 171 2.19 -16.19 -16.15
N ALA A 172 2.15 -17.34 -16.81
CA ALA A 172 1.74 -18.59 -16.19
C ALA A 172 2.75 -18.97 -15.08
N LEU A 173 2.21 -19.53 -13.99
CA LEU A 173 3.03 -19.97 -12.87
C LEU A 173 3.62 -21.37 -13.15
N ASP A 174 4.92 -21.51 -13.01
CA ASP A 174 5.54 -22.82 -13.00
C ASP A 174 5.31 -23.57 -11.66
N SER A 175 5.70 -24.81 -11.57
CA SER A 175 5.47 -25.65 -10.40
C SER A 175 6.01 -25.08 -9.09
N GLN A 176 7.19 -24.44 -9.14
CA GLN A 176 7.77 -23.83 -7.95
C GLN A 176 7.02 -22.56 -7.53
N ALA A 177 6.65 -21.70 -8.48
CA ALA A 177 5.87 -20.50 -8.18
C ALA A 177 4.48 -20.82 -7.65
N ARG A 178 3.85 -21.90 -8.13
CA ARG A 178 2.56 -22.39 -7.60
C ARG A 178 2.66 -22.77 -6.12
N GLY A 179 3.65 -23.58 -5.76
CA GLY A 179 3.88 -23.95 -4.36
C GLY A 179 4.12 -22.73 -3.48
N ILE A 180 4.99 -21.81 -3.92
CA ILE A 180 5.27 -20.55 -3.21
C ILE A 180 4.00 -19.69 -3.05
N LEU A 181 3.18 -19.57 -4.10
CA LEU A 181 1.91 -18.83 -4.02
C LEU A 181 0.96 -19.49 -3.02
N MET A 182 0.85 -20.81 -3.06
CA MET A 182 0.01 -21.57 -2.14
C MET A 182 0.43 -21.32 -0.68
N ASP A 183 1.72 -21.42 -0.38
CA ASP A 183 2.26 -21.16 0.96
C ASP A 183 1.92 -19.74 1.44
N ILE A 184 2.10 -18.71 0.57
CA ILE A 184 1.77 -17.32 0.90
C ILE A 184 0.27 -17.17 1.21
N ILE A 185 -0.60 -17.73 0.37
CA ILE A 185 -2.06 -17.59 0.55
C ILE A 185 -2.53 -18.33 1.80
N GLU A 186 -2.00 -19.55 2.05
CA GLU A 186 -2.30 -20.33 3.26
C GLU A 186 -1.96 -19.57 4.54
N ASP A 187 -0.75 -19.02 4.62
CA ASP A 187 -0.27 -18.28 5.80
C ASP A 187 -1.11 -17.03 6.10
N ARG A 188 -1.67 -16.42 5.05
CA ARG A 188 -2.43 -15.17 5.14
C ARG A 188 -3.93 -15.35 5.23
N HIS A 189 -4.46 -16.49 4.80
CA HIS A 189 -5.89 -16.76 4.74
C HIS A 189 -6.61 -16.48 6.07
N GLN A 190 -7.63 -15.60 6.05
CA GLN A 190 -8.40 -15.14 7.21
C GLN A 190 -7.60 -14.48 8.34
N LYS A 191 -6.31 -14.18 8.13
CA LYS A 191 -5.45 -13.50 9.11
C LYS A 191 -5.00 -12.13 8.64
N ARG A 192 -4.79 -11.97 7.34
CA ARG A 192 -4.23 -10.76 6.72
C ARG A 192 -4.79 -10.56 5.33
N SER A 193 -4.91 -9.32 4.91
CA SER A 193 -5.49 -8.95 3.61
C SER A 193 -4.46 -8.94 2.50
N THR A 194 -4.90 -9.34 1.30
CA THR A 194 -4.10 -9.29 0.08
C THR A 194 -4.86 -8.50 -0.99
N ILE A 195 -4.22 -7.50 -1.61
CA ILE A 195 -4.71 -6.87 -2.83
C ILE A 195 -4.06 -7.56 -4.01
N ILE A 196 -4.86 -8.04 -4.96
CA ILE A 196 -4.36 -8.62 -6.20
C ILE A 196 -4.85 -7.78 -7.38
N THR A 197 -3.91 -7.23 -8.16
CA THR A 197 -4.28 -6.59 -9.44
C THR A 197 -4.03 -7.54 -10.59
N SER A 198 -4.94 -7.60 -11.55
CA SER A 198 -4.81 -8.48 -12.71
C SER A 198 -5.48 -7.93 -13.97
N GLN A 199 -4.90 -8.22 -15.12
CA GLN A 199 -5.56 -8.02 -16.41
C GLN A 199 -6.50 -9.17 -16.74
N VAL A 200 -6.27 -10.34 -16.14
CA VAL A 200 -7.08 -11.53 -16.32
C VAL A 200 -8.25 -11.48 -15.33
N PRO A 201 -9.49 -11.63 -15.76
CA PRO A 201 -10.63 -11.77 -14.86
C PRO A 201 -10.43 -12.95 -13.89
N VAL A 202 -11.00 -12.88 -12.67
CA VAL A 202 -10.82 -13.89 -11.61
C VAL A 202 -11.14 -15.30 -12.11
N LYS A 203 -12.17 -15.46 -12.93
CA LYS A 203 -12.54 -16.76 -13.55
C LYS A 203 -11.43 -17.37 -14.44
N GLY A 204 -10.50 -16.53 -14.93
CA GLY A 204 -9.36 -16.99 -15.72
C GLY A 204 -8.13 -17.34 -14.88
N TRP A 205 -8.11 -17.05 -13.58
CA TRP A 205 -6.96 -17.31 -12.71
C TRP A 205 -6.66 -18.80 -12.55
N TYR A 206 -7.68 -19.63 -12.73
CA TYR A 206 -7.51 -21.08 -12.79
C TYR A 206 -6.45 -21.51 -13.82
N TYR A 207 -6.52 -20.94 -15.03
CA TYR A 207 -5.56 -21.23 -16.10
C TYR A 207 -4.18 -20.60 -15.85
N VAL A 208 -4.13 -19.46 -15.16
CA VAL A 208 -2.88 -18.81 -14.77
C VAL A 208 -2.11 -19.66 -13.77
N ILE A 209 -2.80 -20.23 -12.79
CA ILE A 209 -2.24 -21.13 -11.79
C ILE A 209 -1.85 -22.46 -12.44
N GLY A 210 -2.70 -23.01 -13.32
CA GLY A 210 -2.38 -24.07 -14.29
C GLY A 210 -2.45 -25.52 -13.77
N GLU A 211 -2.31 -25.77 -12.46
CA GLU A 211 -2.47 -27.11 -11.88
C GLU A 211 -3.79 -27.16 -11.09
N LYS A 212 -4.63 -28.13 -11.41
CA LYS A 212 -6.04 -28.19 -10.97
C LYS A 212 -6.18 -28.11 -9.45
N THR A 213 -5.50 -28.99 -8.73
CA THR A 213 -5.64 -29.14 -7.28
C THR A 213 -5.14 -27.87 -6.54
N VAL A 214 -4.00 -27.30 -6.98
CA VAL A 214 -3.46 -26.07 -6.41
C VAL A 214 -4.35 -24.87 -6.78
N ALA A 215 -4.85 -24.82 -8.03
CA ALA A 215 -5.74 -23.75 -8.46
C ALA A 215 -7.04 -23.74 -7.64
N ASP A 216 -7.67 -24.89 -7.45
CA ASP A 216 -8.87 -25.02 -6.62
C ASP A 216 -8.58 -24.58 -5.18
N ALA A 217 -7.48 -25.03 -4.58
CA ALA A 217 -7.12 -24.69 -3.21
C ALA A 217 -6.81 -23.19 -3.01
N VAL A 218 -6.07 -22.58 -3.94
CA VAL A 218 -5.74 -21.14 -3.89
C VAL A 218 -6.99 -20.29 -4.12
N LEU A 219 -7.81 -20.63 -5.12
CA LEU A 219 -9.00 -19.85 -5.46
C LEU A 219 -10.08 -19.97 -4.39
N ASP A 220 -10.25 -21.14 -3.78
CA ASP A 220 -11.17 -21.32 -2.66
C ASP A 220 -10.85 -20.34 -1.52
N ARG A 221 -9.59 -20.23 -1.12
CA ARG A 221 -9.15 -19.32 -0.07
C ARG A 221 -9.27 -17.84 -0.41
N LEU A 222 -8.97 -17.49 -1.65
CA LEU A 222 -8.98 -16.09 -2.11
C LEU A 222 -10.40 -15.57 -2.37
N VAL A 223 -11.29 -16.41 -2.99
CA VAL A 223 -12.54 -15.93 -3.56
C VAL A 223 -13.65 -15.75 -2.53
N HIS A 224 -13.73 -16.62 -1.52
CA HIS A 224 -14.86 -16.64 -0.58
C HIS A 224 -14.97 -15.39 0.31
N HIS A 225 -13.87 -14.72 0.63
CA HIS A 225 -13.84 -13.52 1.46
C HIS A 225 -13.24 -12.31 0.75
N SER A 226 -13.53 -12.14 -0.55
CA SER A 226 -12.92 -11.08 -1.35
C SER A 226 -13.91 -9.99 -1.77
N LEU A 227 -13.44 -8.75 -1.75
CA LEU A 227 -14.03 -7.61 -2.43
C LEU A 227 -13.51 -7.53 -3.87
N ARG A 228 -14.31 -6.96 -4.78
CA ARG A 228 -13.95 -6.88 -6.20
C ARG A 228 -14.17 -5.47 -6.73
N VAL A 229 -13.20 -4.99 -7.49
CA VAL A 229 -13.28 -3.78 -8.30
C VAL A 229 -12.94 -4.19 -9.73
N GLU A 230 -13.89 -4.04 -10.63
CA GLU A 230 -13.69 -4.33 -12.05
C GLU A 230 -13.60 -3.01 -12.82
N LEU A 231 -12.44 -2.74 -13.39
CA LEU A 231 -12.20 -1.56 -14.21
C LEU A 231 -12.41 -1.90 -15.68
N HIS A 232 -13.07 -1.01 -16.40
CA HIS A 232 -13.40 -1.16 -17.81
C HIS A 232 -12.83 -0.03 -18.65
N GLY A 233 -13.05 -0.07 -19.96
CA GLY A 233 -12.74 1.03 -20.88
C GLY A 233 -11.30 1.09 -21.35
N GLU A 234 -10.96 2.21 -22.00
CA GLU A 234 -9.67 2.42 -22.62
C GLU A 234 -8.57 2.84 -21.64
N SER A 235 -7.33 2.72 -22.09
CA SER A 235 -6.16 3.14 -21.33
C SER A 235 -6.13 4.65 -21.08
N ILE A 236 -6.12 5.06 -19.81
CA ILE A 236 -5.97 6.46 -19.38
C ILE A 236 -4.66 7.07 -19.92
N ARG A 237 -3.59 6.28 -20.03
CA ARG A 237 -2.30 6.72 -20.59
C ARG A 237 -2.43 7.16 -22.04
N LYS A 238 -3.16 6.40 -22.85
CA LYS A 238 -3.39 6.75 -24.27
C LYS A 238 -4.18 8.05 -24.43
N ARG A 239 -5.17 8.30 -23.54
CA ARG A 239 -5.99 9.53 -23.60
C ARG A 239 -5.20 10.77 -23.18
N LYS A 240 -4.36 10.69 -22.13
CA LYS A 240 -3.49 11.81 -21.71
C LYS A 240 -2.55 12.24 -22.85
N THR A 241 -1.92 11.29 -23.53
CA THR A 241 -1.03 11.57 -24.67
C THR A 241 -1.79 12.18 -25.86
N LYS A 242 -3.05 11.78 -26.13
CA LYS A 242 -3.86 12.38 -27.18
C LYS A 242 -4.24 13.83 -26.86
N ASN A 243 -4.57 14.14 -25.61
CA ASN A 243 -4.91 15.50 -25.19
C ASN A 243 -3.69 16.44 -25.24
N GLU A 244 -2.51 15.98 -24.85
CA GLU A 244 -1.27 16.77 -24.94
C GLU A 244 -0.86 17.06 -26.39
N ASN A 245 -1.13 16.15 -27.33
CA ASN A 245 -0.84 16.35 -28.75
C ASN A 245 -1.87 17.25 -29.48
N ASN A 246 -3.08 17.42 -28.94
CA ASN A 246 -4.10 18.32 -29.49
C ASN A 246 -3.93 19.79 -29.05
N TYR A 247 -3.03 20.08 -28.12
CA TYR A 247 -2.68 21.43 -27.64
C TYR A 247 -1.33 21.92 -28.16
N ARG A 248 -0.69 21.20 -29.08
CA ARG A 248 0.48 21.62 -29.86
C ARG A 248 0.06 21.85 -31.31
#